data_aee405817bc3a303d6c521a60972cf64
#
_entry.id   aee405817bc3a303d6c521a60972cf64
#
_cell.length_a   1.000
_cell.length_b   1.000
_cell.length_c   1.000
_cell.angle_alpha   90.00
_cell.angle_beta   90.00
_cell.angle_gamma   90.00
#
_symmetry.space_group_name_H-M   'P 1'
#
loop_
_entity.id
_entity.type
_entity.pdbx_description
1 polymer ?
#
loop_
_entity_poly.entity_id
_entity_poly.type
_entity_poly.pdbx_seq_one_letter_code
_entity_poly.pdbx_strand_id
1 'polypeptide(L)'
;VLDPNMIRDDIVGSDALGFDSAAHVTGDLGQKLLLDWYEKAVATNPARDRRFRIIHAWYPASAELERAGKIHAIVDIQPYHLIRELNGIEERLGPDRARFAFPWRAMIDHGLRVDLSSDWPGSYDRNNIAPVNPLENIYYAVTRQRLDGTPAGGFHPEQALTVDEAIRGYTINPAYASREEAIKGSIAPGKLADVVVLSKNIRAIPAREIPTAKVRYTIFDGKIIYTGDSDER
;
A
#
# COMPACT_ATOMS: atom_id res chain seq x y z
N VAL A 1 -19.06 -16.22 -10.15
CA VAL A 1 -18.25 -15.12 -10.76
C VAL A 1 -19.24 -14.03 -11.15
N LEU A 2 -19.04 -12.79 -10.69
CA LEU A 2 -19.87 -11.65 -11.09
C LEU A 2 -19.67 -11.33 -12.58
N ASP A 3 -20.73 -10.86 -13.23
CA ASP A 3 -20.65 -10.36 -14.61
C ASP A 3 -19.75 -9.10 -14.63
N PRO A 4 -18.67 -9.07 -15.43
CA PRO A 4 -17.82 -7.89 -15.57
C PRO A 4 -18.59 -6.61 -15.96
N ASN A 5 -19.68 -6.73 -16.71
CA ASN A 5 -20.52 -5.60 -17.07
C ASN A 5 -21.24 -4.99 -15.85
N MET A 6 -21.69 -5.81 -14.90
CA MET A 6 -22.30 -5.32 -13.66
C MET A 6 -21.29 -4.51 -12.85
N ILE A 7 -20.05 -5.01 -12.69
CA ILE A 7 -18.99 -4.30 -11.95
C ILE A 7 -18.68 -2.96 -12.63
N ARG A 8 -18.57 -2.95 -13.96
CA ARG A 8 -18.38 -1.71 -14.71
C ARG A 8 -19.50 -0.70 -14.45
N ASP A 9 -20.74 -1.15 -14.54
CA ASP A 9 -21.91 -0.28 -14.41
C ASP A 9 -22.04 0.25 -12.98
N ASP A 10 -21.69 -0.56 -11.96
CA ASP A 10 -21.60 -0.14 -10.56
C ASP A 10 -20.52 0.93 -10.35
N ILE A 11 -19.33 0.77 -10.94
CA ILE A 11 -18.24 1.74 -10.86
C ILE A 11 -18.65 3.07 -11.50
N VAL A 12 -19.19 3.02 -12.73
CA VAL A 12 -19.61 4.23 -13.46
C VAL A 12 -20.78 4.92 -12.75
N GLY A 13 -21.75 4.14 -12.26
CA GLY A 13 -22.90 4.66 -11.53
C GLY A 13 -22.51 5.26 -10.17
N SER A 14 -21.64 4.60 -9.42
CA SER A 14 -21.12 5.12 -8.14
C SER A 14 -20.34 6.43 -8.34
N ASP A 15 -19.52 6.51 -9.38
CA ASP A 15 -18.78 7.73 -9.72
C ASP A 15 -19.72 8.88 -10.09
N ALA A 16 -20.82 8.60 -10.81
CA ALA A 16 -21.85 9.61 -11.12
C ALA A 16 -22.51 10.19 -9.86
N LEU A 17 -22.59 9.40 -8.78
CA LEU A 17 -23.10 9.81 -7.47
C LEU A 17 -22.03 10.48 -6.57
N GLY A 18 -20.80 10.61 -7.05
CA GLY A 18 -19.70 11.26 -6.33
C GLY A 18 -18.87 10.32 -5.43
N PHE A 19 -19.10 9.01 -5.47
CA PHE A 19 -18.32 8.03 -4.71
C PHE A 19 -17.01 7.68 -5.43
N ASP A 20 -15.96 7.43 -4.64
CA ASP A 20 -14.71 6.88 -5.14
C ASP A 20 -14.74 5.35 -5.00
N SER A 21 -14.47 4.66 -6.09
CA SER A 21 -14.44 3.20 -6.09
C SER A 21 -13.08 2.67 -5.67
N ALA A 22 -13.09 1.60 -4.88
CA ALA A 22 -11.93 0.81 -4.52
C ALA A 22 -12.18 -0.66 -4.91
N ALA A 23 -11.26 -1.27 -5.63
CA ALA A 23 -11.43 -2.63 -6.09
C ALA A 23 -10.21 -3.50 -5.82
N HIS A 24 -10.46 -4.70 -5.27
CA HIS A 24 -9.49 -5.76 -5.14
C HIS A 24 -9.09 -6.31 -6.51
N VAL A 25 -7.81 -6.27 -6.84
CA VAL A 25 -7.29 -6.85 -8.08
C VAL A 25 -5.81 -7.20 -7.95
N THR A 26 -5.45 -8.42 -8.31
CA THR A 26 -4.07 -8.91 -8.23
C THR A 26 -3.42 -9.13 -9.59
N GLY A 27 -4.17 -9.68 -10.55
CA GLY A 27 -3.64 -10.06 -11.86
C GLY A 27 -3.70 -8.94 -12.90
N ASP A 28 -2.90 -9.09 -13.95
CA ASP A 28 -2.75 -8.16 -15.07
C ASP A 28 -4.07 -7.89 -15.82
N LEU A 29 -4.79 -8.95 -16.22
CA LEU A 29 -6.07 -8.80 -16.90
C LEU A 29 -7.11 -8.10 -16.03
N GLY A 30 -7.16 -8.44 -14.74
CA GLY A 30 -8.07 -7.78 -13.79
C GLY A 30 -7.78 -6.30 -13.67
N GLN A 31 -6.51 -5.92 -13.61
CA GLN A 31 -6.10 -4.51 -13.55
C GLN A 31 -6.42 -3.76 -14.83
N LYS A 32 -6.18 -4.40 -15.99
CA LYS A 32 -6.57 -3.82 -17.27
C LYS A 32 -8.07 -3.52 -17.32
N LEU A 33 -8.92 -4.48 -16.95
CA LEU A 33 -10.37 -4.31 -16.92
C LEU A 33 -10.79 -3.20 -15.94
N LEU A 34 -10.23 -3.18 -14.74
CA LEU A 34 -10.52 -2.14 -13.75
C LEU A 34 -10.19 -0.75 -14.28
N LEU A 35 -9.04 -0.59 -14.94
CA LEU A 35 -8.65 0.69 -15.53
C LEU A 35 -9.56 1.07 -16.72
N ASP A 36 -9.96 0.11 -17.55
CA ASP A 36 -10.95 0.35 -18.61
C ASP A 36 -12.26 0.93 -18.01
N TRP A 37 -12.69 0.45 -16.85
CA TRP A 37 -13.89 0.92 -16.17
C TRP A 37 -13.69 2.29 -15.48
N TYR A 38 -12.54 2.52 -14.86
CA TYR A 38 -12.20 3.82 -14.26
C TYR A 38 -12.09 4.91 -15.35
N GLU A 39 -11.42 4.63 -16.45
CA GLU A 39 -11.34 5.55 -17.59
C GLU A 39 -12.72 5.79 -18.21
N LYS A 40 -13.57 4.77 -18.26
CA LYS A 40 -14.96 4.92 -18.70
C LYS A 40 -15.74 5.86 -17.78
N ALA A 41 -15.59 5.74 -16.47
CA ALA A 41 -16.22 6.65 -15.50
C ALA A 41 -15.72 8.10 -15.69
N VAL A 42 -14.39 8.27 -15.86
CA VAL A 42 -13.79 9.59 -16.14
C VAL A 42 -14.35 10.21 -17.43
N ALA A 43 -14.52 9.42 -18.50
CA ALA A 43 -15.00 9.90 -19.78
C ALA A 43 -16.51 10.18 -19.81
N THR A 44 -17.29 9.51 -18.93
CA THR A 44 -18.77 9.57 -18.97
C THR A 44 -19.33 10.61 -18.00
N ASN A 45 -18.71 10.76 -16.83
CA ASN A 45 -19.25 11.57 -15.74
C ASN A 45 -18.56 12.93 -15.62
N PRO A 46 -19.19 13.93 -14.97
CA PRO A 46 -18.59 15.25 -14.77
C PRO A 46 -17.20 15.17 -14.12
N ALA A 47 -16.32 16.10 -14.49
CA ALA A 47 -14.99 16.19 -13.92
C ALA A 47 -15.05 16.48 -12.40
N ARG A 48 -14.28 15.74 -11.62
CA ARG A 48 -14.12 15.95 -10.17
C ARG A 48 -12.76 15.41 -9.71
N ASP A 49 -12.37 15.72 -8.49
CA ASP A 49 -11.25 15.04 -7.81
C ASP A 49 -11.67 13.59 -7.49
N ARG A 50 -11.18 12.63 -8.27
CA ARG A 50 -11.41 11.20 -8.09
C ARG A 50 -10.25 10.59 -7.35
N ARG A 51 -10.58 9.72 -6.38
CA ARG A 51 -9.58 8.95 -5.62
C ARG A 51 -9.83 7.45 -5.82
N PHE A 52 -9.85 7.04 -7.08
CA PHE A 52 -9.98 5.63 -7.44
C PHE A 52 -8.83 4.82 -6.86
N ARG A 53 -9.14 3.66 -6.27
CA ARG A 53 -8.17 2.82 -5.57
C ARG A 53 -8.07 1.45 -6.22
N ILE A 54 -6.82 1.01 -6.41
CA ILE A 54 -6.44 -0.32 -6.89
C ILE A 54 -5.86 -1.06 -5.69
N ILE A 55 -6.60 -2.05 -5.15
CA ILE A 55 -6.15 -2.78 -3.97
C ILE A 55 -5.32 -3.98 -4.40
N HIS A 56 -4.15 -4.15 -3.79
CA HIS A 56 -3.11 -5.16 -4.01
C HIS A 56 -2.18 -4.89 -5.19
N ALA A 57 -2.68 -4.87 -6.43
CA ALA A 57 -1.90 -4.60 -7.64
C ALA A 57 -0.58 -5.39 -7.71
N TRP A 58 -0.65 -6.74 -7.54
CA TRP A 58 0.56 -7.57 -7.46
C TRP A 58 1.33 -7.67 -8.77
N TYR A 59 0.61 -7.77 -9.90
CA TYR A 59 1.18 -8.07 -11.21
C TYR A 59 0.67 -7.13 -12.31
N PRO A 60 0.81 -5.80 -12.15
CA PRO A 60 0.43 -4.86 -13.21
C PRO A 60 1.41 -4.97 -14.38
N ALA A 61 0.92 -4.84 -15.60
CA ALA A 61 1.79 -4.57 -16.72
C ALA A 61 2.20 -3.08 -16.73
N SER A 62 3.32 -2.76 -17.39
CA SER A 62 3.83 -1.37 -17.42
C SER A 62 2.82 -0.38 -18.05
N ALA A 63 2.09 -0.82 -19.07
CA ALA A 63 1.05 0.00 -19.69
C ALA A 63 -0.09 0.37 -18.74
N GLU A 64 -0.46 -0.54 -17.83
CA GLU A 64 -1.48 -0.29 -16.80
C GLU A 64 -0.98 0.70 -15.75
N LEU A 65 0.30 0.68 -15.39
CA LEU A 65 0.87 1.69 -14.47
C LEU A 65 0.82 3.10 -15.08
N GLU A 66 1.16 3.23 -16.37
CA GLU A 66 1.05 4.51 -17.07
C GLU A 66 -0.41 5.02 -17.11
N ARG A 67 -1.37 4.15 -17.41
CA ARG A 67 -2.80 4.49 -17.42
C ARG A 67 -3.29 4.93 -16.04
N ALA A 68 -2.95 4.14 -15.01
CA ALA A 68 -3.30 4.45 -13.63
C ALA A 68 -2.71 5.81 -13.17
N GLY A 69 -1.48 6.11 -13.56
CA GLY A 69 -0.85 7.42 -13.31
C GLY A 69 -1.60 8.57 -13.96
N LYS A 70 -2.07 8.42 -15.21
CA LYS A 70 -2.83 9.46 -15.94
C LYS A 70 -4.16 9.83 -15.26
N ILE A 71 -4.80 8.90 -14.58
CA ILE A 71 -6.04 9.14 -13.83
C ILE A 71 -5.79 9.38 -12.34
N HIS A 72 -4.52 9.52 -11.93
CA HIS A 72 -4.10 9.73 -10.54
C HIS A 72 -4.66 8.68 -9.56
N ALA A 73 -4.73 7.43 -9.99
CA ALA A 73 -5.20 6.35 -9.13
C ALA A 73 -4.29 6.16 -7.91
N ILE A 74 -4.87 5.67 -6.82
CA ILE A 74 -4.18 5.30 -5.60
C ILE A 74 -3.99 3.78 -5.61
N VAL A 75 -2.86 3.29 -5.14
CA VAL A 75 -2.60 1.85 -5.02
C VAL A 75 -2.41 1.49 -3.55
N ASP A 76 -3.23 0.58 -3.05
CA ASP A 76 -3.12 0.05 -1.69
C ASP A 76 -2.32 -1.23 -1.71
N ILE A 77 -1.08 -1.19 -1.26
CA ILE A 77 -0.19 -2.34 -1.21
C ILE A 77 -0.09 -2.95 0.19
N GLN A 78 0.21 -4.23 0.22
CA GLN A 78 0.48 -4.97 1.45
C GLN A 78 1.85 -5.63 1.34
N PRO A 79 2.90 -5.03 1.91
CA PRO A 79 4.26 -5.52 1.74
C PRO A 79 4.46 -6.98 2.17
N TYR A 80 3.73 -7.43 3.19
CA TYR A 80 3.73 -8.83 3.60
C TYR A 80 3.29 -9.80 2.49
N HIS A 81 2.43 -9.38 1.56
CA HIS A 81 2.00 -10.24 0.47
C HIS A 81 3.16 -10.66 -0.44
N LEU A 82 4.11 -9.76 -0.71
CA LEU A 82 5.35 -10.16 -1.39
C LEU A 82 6.06 -11.26 -0.62
N ILE A 83 6.23 -11.09 0.68
CA ILE A 83 6.96 -12.04 1.54
C ILE A 83 6.32 -13.43 1.52
N ARG A 84 4.99 -13.48 1.57
CA ARG A 84 4.22 -14.72 1.46
C ARG A 84 4.39 -15.40 0.11
N GLU A 85 4.42 -14.60 -0.95
CA GLU A 85 4.43 -15.09 -2.33
C GLU A 85 5.84 -15.49 -2.84
N LEU A 86 6.92 -15.08 -2.15
CA LEU A 86 8.31 -15.25 -2.59
C LEU A 86 8.66 -16.67 -3.12
N ASN A 87 8.13 -17.71 -2.49
CA ASN A 87 8.44 -19.09 -2.86
C ASN A 87 7.75 -19.57 -4.14
N GLY A 88 6.73 -18.85 -4.63
CA GLY A 88 5.91 -19.33 -5.74
C GLY A 88 5.79 -18.35 -6.90
N ILE A 89 6.37 -17.16 -6.81
CA ILE A 89 6.23 -16.13 -7.87
C ILE A 89 6.81 -16.64 -9.19
N GLU A 90 8.06 -17.09 -9.19
CA GLU A 90 8.73 -17.56 -10.40
C GLU A 90 8.11 -18.85 -10.94
N GLU A 91 7.68 -19.75 -10.06
CA GLU A 91 7.00 -20.99 -10.46
C GLU A 91 5.69 -20.70 -11.21
N ARG A 92 4.90 -19.72 -10.72
CA ARG A 92 3.61 -19.38 -11.32
C ARG A 92 3.71 -18.50 -12.55
N LEU A 93 4.65 -17.56 -12.58
CA LEU A 93 4.73 -16.53 -13.63
C LEU A 93 5.82 -16.79 -14.65
N GLY A 94 6.81 -17.63 -14.33
CA GLY A 94 8.08 -17.72 -15.01
C GLY A 94 8.98 -16.51 -14.70
N PRO A 95 10.32 -16.64 -14.90
CA PRO A 95 11.30 -15.63 -14.46
C PRO A 95 11.09 -14.28 -15.14
N ASP A 96 10.69 -14.25 -16.41
CA ASP A 96 10.51 -13.00 -17.16
C ASP A 96 9.38 -12.13 -16.62
N ARG A 97 8.26 -12.72 -16.17
CA ARG A 97 7.15 -11.95 -15.58
C ARG A 97 7.34 -11.72 -14.09
N ALA A 98 8.03 -12.63 -13.38
CA ALA A 98 8.28 -12.52 -11.95
C ALA A 98 9.03 -11.23 -11.58
N ARG A 99 9.93 -10.76 -12.45
CA ARG A 99 10.68 -9.50 -12.24
C ARG A 99 9.80 -8.26 -12.18
N PHE A 100 8.59 -8.33 -12.71
CA PHE A 100 7.60 -7.25 -12.64
C PHE A 100 6.57 -7.44 -11.52
N ALA A 101 6.77 -8.44 -10.64
CA ALA A 101 5.89 -8.67 -9.52
C ALA A 101 6.11 -7.62 -8.41
N PHE A 102 5.00 -7.11 -7.88
CA PHE A 102 5.03 -6.09 -6.81
C PHE A 102 5.92 -4.88 -7.17
N PRO A 103 5.64 -4.16 -8.27
CA PRO A 103 6.54 -3.14 -8.83
C PRO A 103 6.34 -1.78 -8.14
N TRP A 104 6.57 -1.72 -6.83
CA TRP A 104 6.23 -0.55 -6.00
C TRP A 104 7.00 0.72 -6.39
N ARG A 105 8.28 0.58 -6.78
CA ARG A 105 9.06 1.70 -7.29
C ARG A 105 8.48 2.22 -8.59
N ALA A 106 8.19 1.32 -9.54
CA ALA A 106 7.58 1.71 -10.80
C ALA A 106 6.22 2.39 -10.60
N MET A 107 5.42 1.97 -9.62
CA MET A 107 4.16 2.65 -9.28
C MET A 107 4.40 4.12 -8.93
N ILE A 108 5.38 4.39 -8.03
CA ILE A 108 5.73 5.78 -7.64
C ILE A 108 6.29 6.56 -8.83
N ASP A 109 7.16 5.95 -9.63
CA ASP A 109 7.79 6.58 -10.79
C ASP A 109 6.76 6.95 -11.87
N HIS A 110 5.64 6.22 -11.96
CA HIS A 110 4.49 6.57 -12.79
C HIS A 110 3.52 7.58 -12.12
N GLY A 111 3.88 8.14 -10.97
CA GLY A 111 3.10 9.18 -10.28
C GLY A 111 1.93 8.66 -9.46
N LEU A 112 1.85 7.35 -9.23
CA LEU A 112 0.83 6.77 -8.37
C LEU A 112 1.10 7.09 -6.90
N ARG A 113 0.03 7.32 -6.16
CA ARG A 113 0.10 7.41 -4.70
C ARG A 113 -0.02 6.01 -4.13
N VAL A 114 0.99 5.60 -3.36
CA VAL A 114 1.04 4.26 -2.79
C VAL A 114 0.73 4.30 -1.31
N ASP A 115 -0.35 3.63 -0.91
CA ASP A 115 -0.75 3.42 0.47
C ASP A 115 -0.27 2.04 0.94
N LEU A 116 0.08 1.94 2.22
CA LEU A 116 0.50 0.70 2.85
C LEU A 116 -0.53 0.23 3.89
N SER A 117 -0.83 -1.06 3.86
CA SER A 117 -1.71 -1.71 4.83
C SER A 117 -1.24 -3.14 5.14
N SER A 118 -1.93 -3.83 6.04
CA SER A 118 -1.62 -5.22 6.38
C SER A 118 -2.53 -6.24 5.70
N ASP A 119 -3.72 -5.82 5.29
CA ASP A 119 -4.82 -6.73 4.89
C ASP A 119 -5.17 -7.75 6.00
N TRP A 120 -4.97 -7.36 7.27
CA TRP A 120 -5.26 -8.24 8.39
C TRP A 120 -6.77 -8.52 8.51
N PRO A 121 -7.17 -9.77 8.78
CA PRO A 121 -6.37 -10.98 9.02
C PRO A 121 -5.95 -11.70 7.74
N GLY A 122 -6.13 -11.13 6.57
CA GLY A 122 -5.91 -11.52 5.19
C GLY A 122 -5.03 -12.73 4.91
N SER A 123 -5.43 -13.88 5.40
CA SER A 123 -4.71 -15.13 5.21
C SER A 123 -5.68 -16.24 4.86
N TYR A 124 -5.30 -17.04 3.88
CA TYR A 124 -5.98 -18.29 3.55
C TYR A 124 -5.54 -19.46 4.46
N ASP A 125 -4.51 -19.25 5.26
CA ASP A 125 -3.96 -20.24 6.18
C ASP A 125 -3.91 -19.66 7.60
N ARG A 126 -4.51 -20.35 8.56
CA ARG A 126 -4.51 -19.96 9.98
C ARG A 126 -3.11 -19.83 10.59
N ASN A 127 -2.11 -20.44 9.96
CA ASN A 127 -0.72 -20.38 10.41
C ASN A 127 0.09 -19.25 9.78
N ASN A 128 -0.51 -18.46 8.87
CA ASN A 128 0.16 -17.43 8.10
C ASN A 128 -0.65 -16.14 8.06
N ILE A 129 -1.02 -15.66 9.24
CA ILE A 129 -1.79 -14.42 9.40
C ILE A 129 -0.90 -13.22 9.08
N ALA A 130 -1.40 -12.30 8.26
CA ALA A 130 -0.68 -11.07 7.94
C ALA A 130 -0.32 -10.28 9.21
N PRO A 131 0.91 -9.80 9.38
CA PRO A 131 1.30 -9.03 10.54
C PRO A 131 0.56 -7.68 10.58
N VAL A 132 -0.07 -7.38 11.70
CA VAL A 132 -0.69 -6.06 11.93
C VAL A 132 0.36 -4.98 12.14
N ASN A 133 1.59 -5.36 12.55
CA ASN A 133 2.66 -4.44 12.90
C ASN A 133 3.15 -3.62 11.68
N PRO A 134 2.93 -2.30 11.64
CA PRO A 134 3.39 -1.47 10.53
C PRO A 134 4.92 -1.47 10.35
N LEU A 135 5.70 -1.64 11.43
CA LEU A 135 7.16 -1.63 11.34
C LEU A 135 7.70 -2.83 10.58
N GLU A 136 7.06 -4.00 10.68
CA GLU A 136 7.40 -5.16 9.85
C GLU A 136 7.06 -4.91 8.38
N ASN A 137 5.90 -4.36 8.10
CA ASN A 137 5.52 -4.02 6.72
C ASN A 137 6.41 -2.93 6.12
N ILE A 138 6.84 -1.93 6.90
CA ILE A 138 7.85 -0.95 6.47
C ILE A 138 9.16 -1.66 6.14
N TYR A 139 9.63 -2.58 6.99
CA TYR A 139 10.81 -3.37 6.72
C TYR A 139 10.69 -4.16 5.41
N TYR A 140 9.58 -4.86 5.18
CA TYR A 140 9.33 -5.61 3.95
C TYR A 140 9.31 -4.70 2.72
N ALA A 141 8.70 -3.52 2.81
CA ALA A 141 8.66 -2.55 1.73
C ALA A 141 10.04 -2.02 1.34
N VAL A 142 10.91 -1.82 2.33
CA VAL A 142 12.23 -1.21 2.16
C VAL A 142 13.30 -2.24 1.77
N THR A 143 13.20 -3.48 2.27
CA THR A 143 14.23 -4.51 2.04
C THR A 143 13.82 -5.56 1.04
N ARG A 144 12.52 -5.81 0.88
CA ARG A 144 11.95 -6.92 0.10
C ARG A 144 12.49 -8.28 0.54
N GLN A 145 12.71 -8.42 1.85
CA GLN A 145 13.25 -9.59 2.52
C GLN A 145 12.32 -10.07 3.63
N ARG A 146 12.38 -11.36 3.96
CA ARG A 146 11.84 -11.90 5.21
C ARG A 146 12.62 -11.35 6.41
N LEU A 147 12.07 -11.51 7.61
CA LEU A 147 12.75 -11.07 8.85
C LEU A 147 14.08 -11.78 9.10
N ASP A 148 14.28 -12.95 8.52
CA ASP A 148 15.57 -13.68 8.56
C ASP A 148 16.61 -13.15 7.56
N GLY A 149 16.28 -12.12 6.77
CA GLY A 149 17.15 -11.51 5.77
C GLY A 149 17.15 -12.20 4.41
N THR A 150 16.25 -13.17 4.18
CA THR A 150 16.16 -13.88 2.88
C THR A 150 15.08 -13.29 1.97
N PRO A 151 15.29 -13.29 0.64
CA PRO A 151 16.52 -13.61 -0.10
C PRO A 151 17.62 -12.56 0.14
N ALA A 152 18.88 -12.96 0.11
CA ALA A 152 20.01 -12.04 0.26
C ALA A 152 19.94 -10.92 -0.78
N GLY A 153 20.05 -9.67 -0.33
CA GLY A 153 19.89 -8.49 -1.20
C GLY A 153 18.45 -8.07 -1.50
N GLY A 154 17.45 -8.90 -1.14
CA GLY A 154 16.03 -8.62 -1.41
C GLY A 154 15.56 -9.15 -2.77
N PHE A 155 14.26 -9.41 -2.88
CA PHE A 155 13.63 -9.80 -4.14
C PHE A 155 13.41 -8.58 -5.02
N HIS A 156 14.13 -8.50 -6.16
CA HIS A 156 14.09 -7.35 -7.05
C HIS A 156 14.25 -6.01 -6.29
N PRO A 157 15.41 -5.76 -5.66
CA PRO A 157 15.62 -4.63 -4.74
C PRO A 157 15.44 -3.26 -5.42
N GLU A 158 15.54 -3.17 -6.75
CA GLU A 158 15.22 -1.98 -7.53
C GLU A 158 13.76 -1.55 -7.39
N GLN A 159 12.88 -2.43 -6.94
CA GLN A 159 11.47 -2.13 -6.68
C GLN A 159 11.18 -1.78 -5.21
N ALA A 160 12.21 -1.65 -4.37
CA ALA A 160 12.05 -1.28 -2.97
C ALA A 160 11.62 0.18 -2.80
N LEU A 161 10.91 0.44 -1.72
CA LEU A 161 10.59 1.80 -1.26
C LEU A 161 11.72 2.32 -0.37
N THR A 162 11.85 3.63 -0.30
CA THR A 162 12.61 4.28 0.77
C THR A 162 11.84 4.24 2.09
N VAL A 163 12.53 4.42 3.22
CA VAL A 163 11.87 4.51 4.54
C VAL A 163 10.85 5.66 4.57
N ASP A 164 11.18 6.80 3.97
CA ASP A 164 10.29 7.96 3.92
C ASP A 164 9.03 7.70 3.10
N GLU A 165 9.15 7.00 1.98
CA GLU A 165 7.99 6.60 1.17
C GLU A 165 7.11 5.60 1.92
N ALA A 166 7.70 4.64 2.62
CA ALA A 166 6.94 3.69 3.43
C ALA A 166 6.24 4.38 4.62
N ILE A 167 6.87 5.35 5.29
CA ILE A 167 6.23 6.17 6.32
C ILE A 167 5.06 6.96 5.72
N ARG A 168 5.25 7.60 4.57
CA ARG A 168 4.17 8.32 3.87
C ARG A 168 3.03 7.39 3.49
N GLY A 169 3.35 6.16 3.08
CA GLY A 169 2.37 5.12 2.77
C GLY A 169 1.52 4.70 3.97
N TYR A 170 2.01 4.85 5.20
CA TYR A 170 1.24 4.59 6.42
C TYR A 170 0.62 5.85 7.05
N THR A 171 0.84 7.03 6.50
CA THR A 171 0.42 8.29 7.13
C THR A 171 -0.35 9.19 6.20
N ILE A 172 0.32 10.06 5.45
CA ILE A 172 -0.33 11.09 4.63
C ILE A 172 -1.04 10.51 3.41
N ASN A 173 -0.52 9.41 2.84
CA ASN A 173 -1.14 8.84 1.65
C ASN A 173 -2.52 8.23 1.96
N PRO A 174 -2.70 7.35 2.98
CA PRO A 174 -4.04 6.87 3.35
C PRO A 174 -4.96 7.98 3.87
N ALA A 175 -4.43 9.03 4.51
CA ALA A 175 -5.23 10.20 4.84
C ALA A 175 -5.77 10.89 3.58
N TYR A 176 -4.94 11.00 2.53
CA TYR A 176 -5.39 11.49 1.23
C TYR A 176 -6.45 10.57 0.61
N ALA A 177 -6.22 9.24 0.63
CA ALA A 177 -7.20 8.28 0.10
C ALA A 177 -8.58 8.40 0.76
N SER A 178 -8.60 8.77 2.05
CA SER A 178 -9.82 9.01 2.86
C SER A 178 -10.36 10.44 2.78
N ARG A 179 -9.75 11.35 2.01
CA ARG A 179 -10.09 12.80 1.96
C ARG A 179 -9.91 13.51 3.29
N GLU A 180 -8.97 13.06 4.11
CA GLU A 180 -8.71 13.59 5.46
C GLU A 180 -7.29 14.19 5.59
N GLU A 181 -6.57 14.35 4.49
CA GLU A 181 -5.20 14.89 4.46
C GLU A 181 -5.10 16.34 5.01
N ALA A 182 -6.21 17.06 5.03
CA ALA A 182 -6.25 18.39 5.64
C ALA A 182 -6.23 18.34 7.18
N ILE A 183 -6.72 17.24 7.77
CA ILE A 183 -6.90 17.15 9.22
C ILE A 183 -6.00 16.11 9.90
N LYS A 184 -5.40 15.17 9.16
CA LYS A 184 -4.49 14.14 9.71
C LYS A 184 -3.42 13.69 8.72
N GLY A 185 -2.61 12.70 9.09
CA GLY A 185 -1.59 12.07 8.24
C GLY A 185 -0.25 12.80 8.21
N SER A 186 -0.11 13.96 8.88
CA SER A 186 1.18 14.64 9.07
C SER A 186 1.16 15.50 10.32
N ILE A 187 2.34 15.72 10.92
CA ILE A 187 2.50 16.60 12.07
C ILE A 187 2.61 18.03 11.56
N ALA A 188 1.51 18.77 11.64
CA ALA A 188 1.45 20.18 11.23
C ALA A 188 0.44 20.96 12.11
N PRO A 189 0.63 22.27 12.33
CA PRO A 189 -0.34 23.09 13.03
C PRO A 189 -1.74 22.99 12.41
N GLY A 190 -2.76 22.84 13.25
CA GLY A 190 -4.15 22.73 12.81
C GLY A 190 -4.63 21.32 12.47
N LYS A 191 -3.76 20.32 12.48
CA LYS A 191 -4.14 18.92 12.33
C LYS A 191 -4.36 18.22 13.68
N LEU A 192 -5.09 17.12 13.64
CA LEU A 192 -5.29 16.25 14.80
C LEU A 192 -3.95 15.76 15.34
N ALA A 193 -3.83 15.74 16.65
CA ALA A 193 -2.65 15.21 17.33
C ALA A 193 -2.72 13.68 17.46
N ASP A 194 -2.78 13.02 16.30
CA ASP A 194 -2.72 11.56 16.16
C ASP A 194 -1.28 11.19 15.83
N VAL A 195 -0.53 10.76 16.87
CA VAL A 195 0.92 10.59 16.78
C VAL A 195 1.35 9.28 17.42
N VAL A 196 2.30 8.61 16.78
CA VAL A 196 3.03 7.48 17.36
C VAL A 196 4.46 7.89 17.62
N VAL A 197 4.94 7.66 18.85
CA VAL A 197 6.34 7.87 19.25
C VAL A 197 7.04 6.52 19.31
N LEU A 198 8.11 6.38 18.53
CA LEU A 198 8.91 5.16 18.45
C LEU A 198 10.14 5.23 19.35
N SER A 199 10.63 4.09 19.82
CA SER A 199 11.85 3.96 20.62
C SER A 199 13.13 4.24 19.83
N LYS A 200 13.07 4.16 18.50
CA LYS A 200 14.20 4.38 17.58
C LYS A 200 13.78 5.31 16.44
N ASN A 201 14.73 6.10 15.97
CA ASN A 201 14.55 6.85 14.71
C ASN A 201 14.74 5.90 13.53
N ILE A 202 13.65 5.35 13.00
CA ILE A 202 13.67 4.37 11.91
C ILE A 202 14.23 4.93 10.59
N ARG A 203 14.39 6.26 10.45
CA ARG A 203 15.03 6.91 9.30
C ARG A 203 16.56 6.90 9.40
N ALA A 204 17.11 6.66 10.60
CA ALA A 204 18.54 6.78 10.88
C ALA A 204 19.22 5.46 11.27
N ILE A 205 18.45 4.38 11.46
CA ILE A 205 18.98 3.04 11.76
C ILE A 205 19.05 2.18 10.48
N PRO A 206 19.89 1.14 10.48
CA PRO A 206 19.86 0.14 9.40
C PRO A 206 18.47 -0.48 9.24
N ALA A 207 18.03 -0.71 8.00
CA ALA A 207 16.68 -1.23 7.72
C ALA A 207 16.35 -2.51 8.49
N ARG A 208 17.32 -3.42 8.67
CA ARG A 208 17.16 -4.66 9.46
C ARG A 208 16.77 -4.43 10.94
N GLU A 209 16.99 -3.22 11.45
CA GLU A 209 16.64 -2.88 12.82
C GLU A 209 15.25 -2.26 12.95
N ILE A 210 14.59 -1.89 11.86
CA ILE A 210 13.24 -1.28 11.87
C ILE A 210 12.24 -2.13 12.66
N PRO A 211 12.17 -3.47 12.48
CA PRO A 211 11.22 -4.30 13.24
C PRO A 211 11.49 -4.36 14.74
N THR A 212 12.70 -3.96 15.20
CA THR A 212 13.05 -3.94 16.63
C THR A 212 12.65 -2.64 17.34
N ALA A 213 12.21 -1.62 16.59
CA ALA A 213 11.66 -0.42 17.18
C ALA A 213 10.33 -0.74 17.88
N LYS A 214 10.10 -0.12 19.02
CA LYS A 214 8.88 -0.30 19.81
C LYS A 214 8.08 0.99 19.83
N VAL A 215 6.76 0.88 19.95
CA VAL A 215 5.90 2.03 20.21
C VAL A 215 6.08 2.44 21.66
N ARG A 216 6.50 3.67 21.89
CA ARG A 216 6.62 4.28 23.24
C ARG A 216 5.31 4.91 23.67
N TYR A 217 4.69 5.66 22.76
CA TYR A 217 3.40 6.27 23.00
C TYR A 217 2.54 6.18 21.73
N THR A 218 1.25 5.94 21.93
CA THR A 218 0.23 6.25 20.93
C THR A 218 -0.62 7.38 21.49
N ILE A 219 -0.70 8.47 20.74
CA ILE A 219 -1.46 9.67 21.07
C ILE A 219 -2.59 9.75 20.05
N PHE A 220 -3.82 9.87 20.54
CA PHE A 220 -5.01 10.03 19.73
C PHE A 220 -5.79 11.25 20.23
N ASP A 221 -6.12 12.16 19.33
CA ASP A 221 -6.76 13.42 19.65
C ASP A 221 -6.06 14.17 20.83
N GLY A 222 -4.71 14.18 20.80
CA GLY A 222 -3.89 14.81 21.83
C GLY A 222 -3.80 14.07 23.17
N LYS A 223 -4.43 12.91 23.32
CA LYS A 223 -4.41 12.11 24.55
C LYS A 223 -3.55 10.88 24.38
N ILE A 224 -2.70 10.58 25.37
CA ILE A 224 -1.95 9.33 25.40
C ILE A 224 -2.93 8.19 25.67
N ILE A 225 -3.12 7.29 24.68
CA ILE A 225 -3.99 6.12 24.79
C ILE A 225 -3.20 4.81 24.99
N TYR A 226 -1.89 4.85 24.75
CA TYR A 226 -0.99 3.74 24.98
C TYR A 226 0.38 4.25 25.42
N THR A 227 0.95 3.60 26.42
CA THR A 227 2.34 3.77 26.86
C THR A 227 3.00 2.40 26.82
N GLY A 228 4.01 2.24 25.97
CA GLY A 228 4.84 1.03 25.93
C GLY A 228 5.81 0.98 27.11
N ASP A 229 6.28 -0.24 27.41
CA ASP A 229 7.25 -0.46 28.47
C ASP A 229 8.50 0.40 28.26
N SER A 230 8.98 1.03 29.31
CA SER A 230 10.31 1.63 29.32
C SER A 230 11.33 0.50 29.14
N ASP A 231 12.29 0.64 28.20
CA ASP A 231 13.44 -0.24 28.25
C ASP A 231 14.02 -0.14 29.64
N GLU A 232 14.06 -1.26 30.37
CA GLU A 232 14.86 -1.32 31.60
C GLU A 232 16.28 -0.89 31.22
N ARG A 233 16.77 0.11 31.93
CA ARG A 233 18.13 0.68 31.79
C ARG A 233 19.17 -0.34 32.19
#